data_fbd33a0d5d1edae833402240c9560411
#
_entry.id   fbd33a0d5d1edae833402240c9560411
#
_cell.length_a   1.000
_cell.length_b   1.000
_cell.length_c   1.000
_cell.angle_alpha   90.00
_cell.angle_beta   90.00
_cell.angle_gamma   90.00
#
_symmetry.space_group_name_H-M   'P 1'
#
loop_
_entity.id
_entity.type
_entity.pdbx_description
1 polymer ?
#
loop_
_entity_poly.entity_id
_entity_poly.type
_entity_poly.pdbx_seq_one_letter_code
_entity_poly.pdbx_strand_id
1 'polypeptide(L)'
;MFPMRAGAYAPWKYEYTLRGDASFQEHARYIIETGITPPSEQGEVYYAGPSDNIQGIINSLEPGDTLYLNGGVYNRKLRLYSGVRGTEDAYITIAAAPGEEVVFDGSGLNGHDQDQDGPSMFWLYGCSYVQLSGFEVRNVRGRDASAILLEPGTHHVVVSDLYLHNISTPSPKSEDHCANAILLMGRSRSTISNVLLFRNTIENCETGWSEAIAVSSNVADVNIVGNTLDDTGNIAICFSGNYGNSPSSVDYPRGGLVYGNTITNCHCVYDTGFAIYADGTQNVDFIGNTVKNCDGGIEAGAEHGGHSTSNILIADNLLTDCAEAAVGVGTPGGGGHVNSVTVTGNRYRHVGWLSGGASILRFGAGNVSSSGNSYIENDEDMDLPVFETFENPALH
;
A
#
# COMPACT_ATOMS: atom_id res chain seq x y z
N MET A 1 21.79 -2.15 15.95
CA MET A 1 20.91 -1.83 17.10
C MET A 1 19.97 -0.74 16.61
N PHE A 2 18.83 -1.13 16.04
CA PHE A 2 17.80 -0.16 15.66
C PHE A 2 17.38 0.54 16.94
N PRO A 3 17.57 1.86 17.07
CA PRO A 3 17.01 2.56 18.21
C PRO A 3 15.50 2.56 18.01
N MET A 4 14.79 1.69 18.74
CA MET A 4 13.39 1.95 19.01
C MET A 4 13.32 3.28 19.77
N ARG A 5 13.20 4.37 19.05
CA ARG A 5 12.79 5.64 19.65
C ARG A 5 11.28 5.54 19.83
N ALA A 6 10.88 5.27 21.06
CA ALA A 6 9.57 5.69 21.54
C ALA A 6 9.53 7.23 21.50
N GLY A 7 9.38 7.79 20.33
CA GLY A 7 8.97 9.17 20.12
C GLY A 7 7.47 9.13 20.08
N ALA A 8 6.82 9.79 21.03
CA ALA A 8 5.39 10.07 20.91
C ALA A 8 5.19 10.70 19.53
N TYR A 9 4.47 10.01 18.64
CA TYR A 9 4.04 10.58 17.37
C TYR A 9 3.32 11.88 17.67
N ALA A 10 3.69 12.94 16.95
CA ALA A 10 2.93 14.16 16.99
C ALA A 10 1.48 13.83 16.68
N PRO A 11 0.50 14.37 17.42
CA PRO A 11 -0.90 14.05 17.21
C PRO A 11 -1.21 14.29 15.73
N TRP A 12 -1.77 13.28 15.09
CA TRP A 12 -2.17 13.32 13.69
C TRP A 12 -3.01 14.57 13.45
N LYS A 13 -2.60 15.37 12.51
CA LYS A 13 -3.12 16.75 12.32
C LYS A 13 -4.58 16.77 11.87
N TYR A 14 -5.04 15.68 11.24
CA TYR A 14 -6.35 15.61 10.62
C TYR A 14 -7.19 14.50 11.24
N GLU A 15 -8.49 14.72 11.32
CA GLU A 15 -9.42 13.67 11.71
C GLU A 15 -9.50 12.59 10.64
N TYR A 16 -9.44 11.34 11.04
CA TYR A 16 -9.57 10.18 10.15
C TYR A 16 -10.31 9.05 10.86
N THR A 17 -10.88 8.15 10.08
CA THR A 17 -11.57 6.96 10.58
C THR A 17 -10.90 5.71 10.02
N LEU A 18 -10.32 4.90 10.89
CA LEU A 18 -9.78 3.59 10.50
C LEU A 18 -10.89 2.70 9.94
N ARG A 19 -10.56 1.88 8.96
CA ARG A 19 -11.46 0.90 8.35
C ARG A 19 -11.25 -0.46 8.99
N GLY A 20 -12.31 -1.26 8.98
CA GLY A 20 -12.31 -2.60 9.56
C GLY A 20 -13.33 -2.77 10.69
N ASP A 21 -13.40 -3.96 11.24
CA ASP A 21 -14.19 -4.20 12.45
C ASP A 21 -13.55 -3.56 13.69
N ALA A 22 -14.30 -3.55 14.81
CA ALA A 22 -13.91 -2.79 15.99
C ALA A 22 -12.57 -3.26 16.58
N SER A 23 -12.34 -4.56 16.62
CA SER A 23 -11.12 -5.12 17.20
C SER A 23 -9.90 -4.81 16.34
N PHE A 24 -10.04 -4.91 15.03
CA PHE A 24 -8.97 -4.54 14.10
C PHE A 24 -8.66 -3.05 14.16
N GLN A 25 -9.68 -2.19 14.26
CA GLN A 25 -9.47 -0.75 14.44
C GLN A 25 -8.73 -0.42 15.74
N GLU A 26 -9.03 -1.10 16.83
CA GLU A 26 -8.31 -0.93 18.10
C GLU A 26 -6.85 -1.36 17.99
N HIS A 27 -6.59 -2.52 17.42
CA HIS A 27 -5.23 -3.03 17.17
C HIS A 27 -4.44 -2.11 16.25
N ALA A 28 -5.01 -1.71 15.12
CA ALA A 28 -4.39 -0.78 14.18
C ALA A 28 -4.10 0.59 14.81
N ARG A 29 -5.04 1.11 15.60
CA ARG A 29 -4.86 2.38 16.34
C ARG A 29 -3.68 2.29 17.30
N TYR A 30 -3.60 1.21 18.08
CA TYR A 30 -2.46 1.00 18.98
C TYR A 30 -1.12 1.04 18.22
N ILE A 31 -1.02 0.33 17.09
CA ILE A 31 0.20 0.31 16.26
C ILE A 31 0.53 1.73 15.74
N ILE A 32 -0.46 2.43 15.21
CA ILE A 32 -0.27 3.77 14.65
C ILE A 32 0.15 4.77 15.73
N GLU A 33 -0.48 4.75 16.90
CA GLU A 33 -0.22 5.70 17.98
C GLU A 33 1.12 5.44 18.70
N THR A 34 1.49 4.18 18.86
CA THR A 34 2.73 3.81 19.55
C THR A 34 3.93 3.67 18.61
N GLY A 35 3.67 3.43 17.32
CA GLY A 35 4.69 3.05 16.36
C GLY A 35 5.30 1.67 16.61
N ILE A 36 4.62 0.81 17.34
CA ILE A 36 5.11 -0.52 17.70
C ILE A 36 4.12 -1.56 17.17
N THR A 37 4.63 -2.52 16.41
CA THR A 37 3.89 -3.74 16.08
C THR A 37 4.19 -4.76 17.17
N PRO A 38 3.32 -4.92 18.17
CA PRO A 38 3.63 -5.73 19.33
C PRO A 38 3.60 -7.23 18.98
N PRO A 39 4.59 -8.02 19.39
CA PRO A 39 4.41 -9.45 19.43
C PRO A 39 3.31 -9.79 20.44
N SER A 40 2.63 -10.91 20.23
CA SER A 40 1.71 -11.40 21.24
C SER A 40 2.48 -11.86 22.50
N GLU A 41 1.92 -11.61 23.68
CA GLU A 41 2.49 -12.10 24.95
C GLU A 41 2.00 -13.51 25.30
N GLN A 42 1.17 -14.13 24.45
CA GLN A 42 0.46 -15.37 24.80
C GLN A 42 1.06 -16.64 24.18
N GLY A 43 1.91 -16.51 23.15
CA GLY A 43 2.44 -17.63 22.40
C GLY A 43 3.91 -17.94 22.70
N GLU A 44 4.42 -18.95 22.00
CA GLU A 44 5.82 -19.32 22.02
C GLU A 44 6.66 -18.40 21.12
N VAL A 45 7.93 -18.27 21.44
CA VAL A 45 8.89 -17.47 20.68
C VAL A 45 9.91 -18.37 20.01
N TYR A 46 9.94 -18.30 18.69
CA TYR A 46 10.89 -19.04 17.85
C TYR A 46 11.92 -18.10 17.26
N TYR A 47 13.13 -18.60 17.04
CA TYR A 47 14.19 -17.89 16.31
C TYR A 47 14.67 -18.77 15.16
N ALA A 48 14.82 -18.17 13.97
CA ALA A 48 15.31 -18.89 12.80
C ALA A 48 16.24 -18.02 11.95
N GLY A 49 17.32 -18.62 11.45
CA GLY A 49 18.27 -18.02 10.53
C GLY A 49 18.09 -18.47 9.08
N PRO A 50 18.91 -17.94 8.15
CA PRO A 50 18.77 -18.24 6.71
C PRO A 50 18.89 -19.73 6.35
N SER A 51 19.57 -20.55 7.15
CA SER A 51 19.75 -21.98 6.91
C SER A 51 18.64 -22.86 7.50
N ASP A 52 17.76 -22.32 8.34
CA ASP A 52 16.74 -23.08 9.04
C ASP A 52 15.53 -23.39 8.15
N ASN A 53 14.73 -24.37 8.56
CA ASN A 53 13.47 -24.69 7.89
C ASN A 53 12.34 -23.72 8.29
N ILE A 54 12.47 -22.46 7.87
CA ILE A 54 11.52 -21.39 8.22
C ILE A 54 10.09 -21.74 7.81
N GLN A 55 9.90 -22.30 6.61
CA GLN A 55 8.56 -22.70 6.15
C GLN A 55 7.93 -23.77 7.07
N GLY A 56 8.73 -24.68 7.57
CA GLY A 56 8.27 -25.69 8.54
C GLY A 56 7.82 -25.06 9.85
N ILE A 57 8.56 -24.06 10.34
CA ILE A 57 8.19 -23.30 11.54
C ILE A 57 6.90 -22.53 11.28
N ILE A 58 6.80 -21.77 10.19
CA ILE A 58 5.59 -21.00 9.82
C ILE A 58 4.34 -21.89 9.81
N ASN A 59 4.46 -23.10 9.25
CA ASN A 59 3.33 -24.02 9.15
C ASN A 59 2.90 -24.61 10.51
N SER A 60 3.71 -24.47 11.55
CA SER A 60 3.44 -24.96 12.91
C SER A 60 3.08 -23.86 13.91
N LEU A 61 3.08 -22.58 13.49
CA LEU A 61 2.75 -21.47 14.39
C LEU A 61 1.29 -21.56 14.83
N GLU A 62 1.09 -21.38 16.12
CA GLU A 62 -0.21 -21.29 16.78
C GLU A 62 -0.58 -19.85 17.11
N PRO A 63 -1.83 -19.55 17.48
CA PRO A 63 -2.23 -18.20 17.85
C PRO A 63 -1.35 -17.60 18.94
N GLY A 64 -0.79 -16.43 18.67
CA GLY A 64 0.08 -15.71 19.59
C GLY A 64 1.58 -15.99 19.44
N ASP A 65 1.95 -16.96 18.63
CA ASP A 65 3.36 -17.29 18.41
C ASP A 65 4.09 -16.17 17.68
N THR A 66 5.36 -16.02 18.03
CA THR A 66 6.28 -15.07 17.40
C THR A 66 7.46 -15.81 16.78
N LEU A 67 7.66 -15.66 15.49
CA LEU A 67 8.87 -16.07 14.78
C LEU A 67 9.77 -14.86 14.57
N TYR A 68 10.86 -14.78 15.31
CA TYR A 68 11.93 -13.84 15.04
C TYR A 68 12.93 -14.41 14.04
N LEU A 69 13.16 -13.65 12.97
CA LEU A 69 14.17 -13.94 11.96
C LEU A 69 15.51 -13.35 12.40
N ASN A 70 16.54 -14.17 12.47
CA ASN A 70 17.90 -13.73 12.76
C ASN A 70 18.50 -13.04 11.53
N GLY A 71 19.49 -12.17 11.74
CA GLY A 71 20.15 -11.44 10.67
C GLY A 71 20.75 -12.32 9.59
N GLY A 72 20.70 -11.85 8.37
CA GLY A 72 21.25 -12.49 7.19
C GLY A 72 20.39 -12.40 5.94
N VAL A 73 20.87 -13.01 4.85
CA VAL A 73 20.20 -12.96 3.55
C VAL A 73 19.43 -14.26 3.29
N TYR A 74 18.16 -14.14 3.02
CA TYR A 74 17.20 -15.20 2.77
C TYR A 74 16.84 -15.24 1.29
N ASN A 75 17.30 -16.26 0.56
CA ASN A 75 16.98 -16.47 -0.86
C ASN A 75 15.87 -17.52 -0.99
N ARG A 76 14.69 -17.23 -0.48
CA ARG A 76 13.55 -18.16 -0.48
C ARG A 76 12.22 -17.44 -0.41
N LYS A 77 11.23 -18.01 -1.04
CA LYS A 77 9.84 -17.59 -0.94
C LYS A 77 9.19 -18.19 0.31
N LEU A 78 8.33 -17.43 0.98
CA LEU A 78 7.56 -17.88 2.14
C LEU A 78 6.06 -17.86 1.86
N ARG A 79 5.37 -18.86 2.38
CA ARG A 79 3.94 -19.10 2.17
C ARG A 79 3.20 -19.15 3.51
N LEU A 80 2.18 -18.33 3.64
CA LEU A 80 1.27 -18.34 4.78
C LEU A 80 -0.12 -18.75 4.29
N TYR A 81 -0.41 -20.03 4.41
CA TYR A 81 -1.70 -20.57 3.96
C TYR A 81 -2.75 -20.55 5.08
N SER A 82 -3.95 -20.98 4.74
CA SER A 82 -5.13 -21.00 5.62
C SER A 82 -4.96 -21.76 6.95
N GLY A 83 -3.87 -22.48 7.15
CA GLY A 83 -3.49 -23.07 8.44
C GLY A 83 -2.80 -22.09 9.39
N VAL A 84 -2.24 -20.99 8.88
CA VAL A 84 -1.57 -19.97 9.70
C VAL A 84 -2.63 -18.98 10.17
N ARG A 85 -3.13 -19.18 11.40
CA ARG A 85 -4.25 -18.39 11.94
C ARG A 85 -4.00 -18.03 13.38
N GLY A 86 -3.82 -16.74 13.63
CA GLY A 86 -3.96 -16.16 14.96
C GLY A 86 -5.43 -15.97 15.35
N THR A 87 -5.62 -15.21 16.41
CA THR A 87 -6.94 -14.75 16.89
C THR A 87 -6.93 -13.26 17.14
N GLU A 88 -8.09 -12.68 17.42
CA GLU A 88 -8.26 -11.26 17.73
C GLU A 88 -7.30 -10.79 18.84
N ASP A 89 -7.12 -11.58 19.89
CA ASP A 89 -6.27 -11.28 21.03
C ASP A 89 -4.84 -11.81 20.89
N ALA A 90 -4.56 -12.62 19.86
CA ALA A 90 -3.32 -13.37 19.73
C ALA A 90 -2.86 -13.51 18.26
N TYR A 91 -2.34 -12.39 17.73
CA TYR A 91 -1.76 -12.36 16.39
C TYR A 91 -0.52 -13.25 16.30
N ILE A 92 -0.34 -13.93 15.18
CA ILE A 92 0.93 -14.58 14.82
C ILE A 92 1.87 -13.51 14.28
N THR A 93 3.07 -13.40 14.84
CA THR A 93 4.07 -12.41 14.45
C THR A 93 5.24 -13.06 13.72
N ILE A 94 5.59 -12.53 12.54
CA ILE A 94 6.84 -12.87 11.85
C ILE A 94 7.60 -11.54 11.69
N ALA A 95 8.73 -11.42 12.39
CA ALA A 95 9.46 -10.16 12.44
C ALA A 95 10.97 -10.37 12.41
N ALA A 96 11.72 -9.34 12.03
CA ALA A 96 13.16 -9.33 12.30
C ALA A 96 13.42 -9.38 13.80
N ALA A 97 14.40 -10.15 14.23
CA ALA A 97 14.83 -10.15 15.60
C ALA A 97 15.36 -8.75 15.98
N PRO A 98 15.12 -8.27 17.20
CA PRO A 98 15.53 -6.94 17.59
C PRO A 98 17.02 -6.67 17.37
N GLY A 99 17.33 -5.66 16.56
CA GLY A 99 18.70 -5.27 16.21
C GLY A 99 19.37 -6.09 15.12
N GLU A 100 18.64 -6.98 14.48
CA GLU A 100 19.14 -7.81 13.38
C GLU A 100 18.76 -7.22 12.02
N GLU A 101 19.66 -7.39 11.04
CA GLU A 101 19.41 -7.02 9.64
C GLU A 101 18.93 -8.26 8.87
N VAL A 102 17.66 -8.30 8.55
CA VAL A 102 17.00 -9.41 7.86
C VAL A 102 16.67 -9.00 6.44
N VAL A 103 17.21 -9.70 5.46
CA VAL A 103 17.07 -9.36 4.04
C VAL A 103 16.53 -10.56 3.26
N PHE A 104 15.37 -10.41 2.66
CA PHE A 104 14.84 -11.34 1.66
C PHE A 104 15.25 -10.88 0.27
N ASP A 105 16.16 -11.61 -0.38
CA ASP A 105 16.71 -11.26 -1.68
C ASP A 105 16.14 -12.17 -2.77
N GLY A 106 15.37 -11.57 -3.68
CA GLY A 106 14.76 -12.25 -4.81
C GLY A 106 15.71 -12.55 -5.97
N SER A 107 16.97 -12.13 -5.91
CA SER A 107 17.97 -12.43 -6.92
C SER A 107 18.09 -13.94 -7.14
N GLY A 108 17.85 -14.39 -8.36
CA GLY A 108 17.90 -15.82 -8.70
C GLY A 108 16.65 -16.63 -8.31
N LEU A 109 15.62 -16.03 -7.73
CA LEU A 109 14.32 -16.63 -7.62
C LEU A 109 13.65 -16.55 -9.01
N ASN A 110 13.92 -17.56 -9.83
CA ASN A 110 13.32 -17.67 -11.14
C ASN A 110 12.03 -18.50 -11.06
N GLY A 111 11.08 -18.17 -11.92
CA GLY A 111 9.94 -19.01 -12.22
C GLY A 111 8.62 -18.51 -11.65
N HIS A 112 7.59 -19.09 -12.22
CA HIS A 112 6.20 -18.84 -11.86
C HIS A 112 5.90 -19.47 -10.50
N ASP A 113 5.16 -18.76 -9.67
CA ASP A 113 4.39 -19.40 -8.62
C ASP A 113 3.18 -20.06 -9.31
N GLN A 114 2.68 -21.17 -8.78
CA GLN A 114 1.67 -22.01 -9.46
C GLN A 114 0.40 -21.26 -9.87
N ASP A 115 0.13 -20.12 -9.25
CA ASP A 115 -1.05 -19.29 -9.49
C ASP A 115 -0.73 -17.86 -9.92
N GLN A 116 0.55 -17.54 -10.16
CA GLN A 116 1.04 -16.24 -10.57
C GLN A 116 2.10 -16.42 -11.67
N ASP A 117 2.12 -15.52 -12.61
CA ASP A 117 3.14 -15.51 -13.67
C ASP A 117 4.51 -15.07 -13.18
N GLY A 118 4.64 -14.57 -11.94
CA GLY A 118 5.87 -14.09 -11.35
C GLY A 118 6.13 -14.58 -9.92
N PRO A 119 7.35 -14.35 -9.40
CA PRO A 119 7.69 -14.72 -8.04
C PRO A 119 7.02 -13.77 -7.03
N SER A 120 6.43 -14.33 -5.98
CA SER A 120 6.02 -13.60 -4.78
C SER A 120 6.92 -13.99 -3.62
N MET A 121 7.59 -13.02 -2.97
CA MET A 121 8.48 -13.34 -1.86
C MET A 121 7.70 -13.84 -0.65
N PHE A 122 6.67 -13.09 -0.25
CA PHE A 122 5.70 -13.51 0.76
C PHE A 122 4.32 -13.65 0.11
N TRP A 123 3.75 -14.84 0.21
CA TRP A 123 2.40 -15.09 -0.30
C TRP A 123 1.48 -15.53 0.84
N LEU A 124 0.46 -14.70 1.09
CA LEU A 124 -0.55 -14.85 2.12
C LEU A 124 -1.86 -15.27 1.47
N TYR A 125 -2.34 -16.48 1.72
CA TYR A 125 -3.56 -17.03 1.13
C TYR A 125 -4.47 -17.65 2.20
N GLY A 126 -5.56 -16.99 2.53
CA GLY A 126 -6.53 -17.47 3.51
C GLY A 126 -6.03 -17.51 4.95
N CYS A 127 -4.88 -16.92 5.26
CA CYS A 127 -4.39 -16.77 6.61
C CYS A 127 -5.08 -15.60 7.32
N SER A 128 -4.99 -15.54 8.65
CA SER A 128 -5.64 -14.48 9.41
C SER A 128 -4.95 -14.16 10.72
N TYR A 129 -5.11 -12.91 11.15
CA TYR A 129 -4.50 -12.38 12.37
C TYR A 129 -2.98 -12.61 12.37
N VAL A 130 -2.34 -12.06 11.34
CA VAL A 130 -0.90 -12.18 11.09
C VAL A 130 -0.29 -10.81 10.96
N GLN A 131 0.89 -10.63 11.51
CA GLN A 131 1.69 -9.41 11.31
C GLN A 131 3.09 -9.73 10.82
N LEU A 132 3.53 -8.96 9.81
CA LEU A 132 4.87 -9.00 9.24
C LEU A 132 5.55 -7.67 9.54
N SER A 133 6.77 -7.69 10.11
CA SER A 133 7.44 -6.42 10.41
C SER A 133 8.98 -6.47 10.43
N GLY A 134 9.57 -5.31 10.10
CA GLY A 134 10.96 -4.98 10.42
C GLY A 134 12.03 -5.63 9.54
N PHE A 135 11.73 -6.06 8.32
CA PHE A 135 12.70 -6.65 7.41
C PHE A 135 12.70 -6.02 6.01
N GLU A 136 13.76 -6.28 5.29
CA GLU A 136 13.97 -5.85 3.90
C GLU A 136 13.51 -6.94 2.93
N VAL A 137 12.89 -6.54 1.80
CA VAL A 137 12.65 -7.39 0.62
C VAL A 137 13.15 -6.67 -0.62
N ARG A 138 14.03 -7.31 -1.37
CA ARG A 138 14.64 -6.68 -2.54
C ARG A 138 14.80 -7.60 -3.74
N ASN A 139 15.05 -6.99 -4.91
CA ASN A 139 15.44 -7.68 -6.14
C ASN A 139 14.42 -8.75 -6.58
N VAL A 140 13.14 -8.54 -6.33
CA VAL A 140 12.09 -9.45 -6.81
C VAL A 140 11.73 -9.04 -8.23
N ARG A 141 12.05 -9.89 -9.20
CA ARG A 141 11.87 -9.57 -10.61
C ARG A 141 11.12 -10.67 -11.35
N GLY A 142 10.10 -10.29 -12.08
CA GLY A 142 9.34 -11.20 -12.93
C GLY A 142 8.10 -10.51 -13.49
N ARG A 143 7.44 -11.17 -14.44
CA ARG A 143 6.08 -10.79 -14.83
C ARG A 143 5.17 -11.06 -13.63
N ASP A 144 4.35 -10.09 -13.24
CA ASP A 144 3.47 -10.13 -12.06
C ASP A 144 4.22 -10.45 -10.74
N ALA A 145 5.48 -10.01 -10.64
CA ALA A 145 6.29 -10.18 -9.43
C ALA A 145 5.75 -9.34 -8.27
N SER A 146 5.80 -9.88 -7.05
CA SER A 146 5.38 -9.16 -5.85
C SER A 146 6.34 -9.39 -4.68
N ALA A 147 6.67 -8.35 -3.92
CA ALA A 147 7.37 -8.57 -2.67
C ALA A 147 6.43 -9.21 -1.64
N ILE A 148 5.25 -8.61 -1.46
CA ILE A 148 4.19 -9.12 -0.58
C ILE A 148 2.91 -9.29 -1.38
N LEU A 149 2.34 -10.49 -1.41
CA LEU A 149 1.08 -10.81 -2.07
C LEU A 149 0.06 -11.30 -1.04
N LEU A 150 -1.10 -10.64 -0.97
CA LEU A 150 -2.27 -11.10 -0.22
C LEU A 150 -3.34 -11.58 -1.21
N GLU A 151 -3.89 -12.76 -0.96
CA GLU A 151 -4.91 -13.38 -1.80
C GLU A 151 -6.17 -13.81 -1.02
N PRO A 152 -7.21 -14.33 -1.69
CA PRO A 152 -8.55 -14.48 -1.15
C PRO A 152 -8.64 -15.17 0.20
N GLY A 153 -9.50 -14.62 1.06
CA GLY A 153 -9.76 -15.13 2.42
C GLY A 153 -8.71 -14.73 3.46
N THR A 154 -7.69 -13.98 3.05
CA THR A 154 -6.73 -13.38 3.96
C THR A 154 -7.35 -12.17 4.66
N HIS A 155 -7.26 -12.10 5.99
CA HIS A 155 -7.84 -11.00 6.75
C HIS A 155 -7.12 -10.74 8.07
N HIS A 156 -7.31 -9.54 8.63
CA HIS A 156 -6.65 -9.09 9.86
C HIS A 156 -5.12 -9.22 9.76
N VAL A 157 -4.58 -8.51 8.77
CA VAL A 157 -3.14 -8.54 8.47
C VAL A 157 -2.54 -7.17 8.70
N VAL A 158 -1.39 -7.16 9.35
CA VAL A 158 -0.53 -5.98 9.49
C VAL A 158 0.76 -6.22 8.73
N VAL A 159 1.14 -5.27 7.88
CA VAL A 159 2.45 -5.22 7.22
C VAL A 159 3.08 -3.88 7.59
N SER A 160 4.12 -3.90 8.41
CA SER A 160 4.69 -2.68 8.95
C SER A 160 6.21 -2.66 8.96
N ASP A 161 6.78 -1.46 8.84
CA ASP A 161 8.21 -1.24 8.98
C ASP A 161 9.08 -2.08 8.03
N LEU A 162 8.55 -2.40 6.84
CA LEU A 162 9.30 -3.09 5.81
C LEU A 162 10.05 -2.10 4.92
N TYR A 163 11.22 -2.52 4.42
CA TYR A 163 11.91 -1.84 3.34
C TYR A 163 11.81 -2.69 2.07
N LEU A 164 11.02 -2.25 1.09
CA LEU A 164 10.73 -2.95 -0.16
C LEU A 164 11.35 -2.18 -1.32
N HIS A 165 12.30 -2.77 -2.04
CA HIS A 165 12.94 -2.04 -3.13
C HIS A 165 13.47 -2.93 -4.26
N ASN A 166 13.70 -2.31 -5.42
CA ASN A 166 14.12 -3.01 -6.63
C ASN A 166 13.13 -4.13 -7.00
N ILE A 167 11.84 -3.86 -6.88
CA ILE A 167 10.79 -4.78 -7.33
C ILE A 167 10.44 -4.40 -8.76
N SER A 168 10.57 -5.34 -9.71
CA SER A 168 10.49 -4.95 -11.10
C SER A 168 9.90 -6.00 -12.02
N THR A 169 9.20 -5.52 -13.05
CA THR A 169 8.87 -6.33 -14.22
C THR A 169 10.06 -6.38 -15.19
N PRO A 170 10.24 -7.47 -15.96
CA PRO A 170 11.34 -7.59 -16.90
C PRO A 170 11.23 -6.66 -18.11
N SER A 171 10.03 -6.15 -18.40
CA SER A 171 9.74 -5.30 -19.55
C SER A 171 8.70 -4.25 -19.20
N PRO A 172 9.08 -3.16 -18.51
CA PRO A 172 8.14 -2.18 -18.01
C PRO A 172 7.26 -1.54 -19.08
N LYS A 173 7.67 -1.57 -20.33
CA LYS A 173 6.90 -1.04 -21.47
C LYS A 173 6.01 -2.06 -22.19
N SER A 174 5.83 -3.26 -21.64
CA SER A 174 4.92 -4.26 -22.20
C SER A 174 3.61 -4.24 -21.45
N GLU A 175 2.48 -4.13 -22.13
CA GLU A 175 1.12 -4.11 -21.56
C GLU A 175 0.80 -5.33 -20.68
N ASP A 176 1.48 -6.45 -20.93
CA ASP A 176 1.27 -7.69 -20.16
C ASP A 176 2.21 -7.83 -18.95
N HIS A 177 3.02 -6.82 -18.64
CA HIS A 177 4.05 -6.93 -17.62
C HIS A 177 3.79 -5.99 -16.46
N CYS A 178 3.52 -6.58 -15.29
CA CYS A 178 3.26 -5.91 -14.03
C CYS A 178 4.26 -6.35 -12.96
N ALA A 179 4.44 -5.52 -11.94
CA ALA A 179 5.09 -5.88 -10.68
C ALA A 179 4.55 -4.99 -9.56
N ASN A 180 4.59 -5.47 -8.33
CA ASN A 180 4.07 -4.75 -7.17
C ASN A 180 5.01 -4.91 -5.98
N ALA A 181 5.21 -3.86 -5.20
CA ALA A 181 5.81 -4.02 -3.89
C ALA A 181 4.83 -4.73 -2.93
N ILE A 182 3.58 -4.28 -2.90
CA ILE A 182 2.51 -4.94 -2.13
C ILE A 182 1.27 -5.06 -3.00
N LEU A 183 0.78 -6.29 -3.18
CA LEU A 183 -0.43 -6.58 -3.95
C LEU A 183 -1.47 -7.27 -3.07
N LEU A 184 -2.67 -6.68 -3.01
CA LEU A 184 -3.88 -7.28 -2.45
C LEU A 184 -4.77 -7.65 -3.64
N MET A 185 -4.85 -8.93 -4.00
CA MET A 185 -5.55 -9.40 -5.18
C MET A 185 -6.77 -10.26 -4.82
N GLY A 186 -7.94 -9.67 -4.81
CA GLY A 186 -9.20 -10.31 -4.46
C GLY A 186 -9.82 -11.10 -5.60
N ARG A 187 -9.29 -12.29 -5.92
CA ARG A 187 -9.68 -13.09 -7.10
C ARG A 187 -10.92 -13.96 -6.94
N SER A 188 -11.64 -13.88 -5.84
CA SER A 188 -12.76 -14.77 -5.56
C SER A 188 -13.87 -14.09 -4.76
N ARG A 189 -14.88 -14.86 -4.33
CA ARG A 189 -15.91 -14.40 -3.40
C ARG A 189 -15.41 -14.24 -1.95
N SER A 190 -14.27 -14.86 -1.61
CA SER A 190 -13.65 -14.72 -0.30
C SER A 190 -12.87 -13.40 -0.25
N THR A 191 -13.38 -12.45 0.48
CA THR A 191 -12.82 -11.09 0.57
C THR A 191 -11.48 -11.08 1.30
N ILE A 192 -10.54 -10.26 0.82
CA ILE A 192 -9.39 -9.82 1.61
C ILE A 192 -9.87 -8.63 2.43
N SER A 193 -9.66 -8.61 3.75
CA SER A 193 -10.17 -7.51 4.57
C SER A 193 -9.38 -7.24 5.85
N ASN A 194 -9.64 -6.08 6.45
CA ASN A 194 -8.97 -5.68 7.68
C ASN A 194 -7.44 -5.72 7.54
N VAL A 195 -6.90 -4.86 6.67
CA VAL A 195 -5.47 -4.80 6.38
C VAL A 195 -4.91 -3.44 6.79
N LEU A 196 -3.77 -3.45 7.48
CA LEU A 196 -2.97 -2.27 7.78
C LEU A 196 -1.61 -2.38 7.10
N LEU A 197 -1.29 -1.41 6.22
CA LEU A 197 0.04 -1.19 5.67
C LEU A 197 0.61 0.06 6.33
N PHE A 198 1.61 -0.10 7.21
CA PHE A 198 2.06 0.98 8.09
C PHE A 198 3.56 1.21 8.07
N ARG A 199 4.00 2.44 7.82
CA ARG A 199 5.40 2.87 7.82
C ARG A 199 6.33 2.00 6.96
N ASN A 200 5.84 1.44 5.87
CA ASN A 200 6.71 0.77 4.92
C ASN A 200 7.43 1.81 4.06
N THR A 201 8.67 1.53 3.73
CA THR A 201 9.44 2.29 2.74
C THR A 201 9.51 1.47 1.45
N ILE A 202 9.09 2.08 0.34
CA ILE A 202 9.04 1.43 -0.98
C ILE A 202 9.82 2.30 -1.95
N GLU A 203 10.87 1.75 -2.56
CA GLU A 203 11.78 2.53 -3.40
C GLU A 203 12.19 1.79 -4.67
N ASN A 204 12.42 2.56 -5.73
CA ASN A 204 13.00 2.05 -6.98
C ASN A 204 12.25 0.82 -7.51
N CYS A 205 10.94 0.99 -7.77
CA CYS A 205 10.06 -0.06 -8.26
C CYS A 205 9.61 0.20 -9.69
N GLU A 206 9.99 -0.68 -10.61
CA GLU A 206 9.59 -0.67 -12.02
C GLU A 206 8.32 -1.51 -12.20
N THR A 207 7.16 -0.94 -11.92
CA THR A 207 5.90 -1.66 -11.81
C THR A 207 5.25 -2.03 -13.15
N GLY A 208 5.72 -1.44 -14.25
CA GLY A 208 5.10 -1.64 -15.56
C GLY A 208 3.72 -0.97 -15.64
N TRP A 209 2.69 -1.76 -15.97
CA TRP A 209 1.29 -1.30 -15.99
C TRP A 209 0.55 -1.45 -14.66
N SER A 210 1.27 -1.81 -13.61
CA SER A 210 0.71 -1.96 -12.28
C SER A 210 1.22 -0.88 -11.32
N GLU A 211 0.95 -1.04 -10.05
CA GLU A 211 1.15 -0.06 -9.00
C GLU A 211 2.10 -0.58 -7.92
N ALA A 212 2.78 0.32 -7.21
CA ALA A 212 3.65 -0.11 -6.12
C ALA A 212 2.85 -0.74 -4.97
N ILE A 213 1.72 -0.12 -4.57
CA ILE A 213 0.72 -0.71 -3.67
C ILE A 213 -0.59 -0.83 -4.45
N ALA A 214 -1.02 -2.05 -4.74
CA ALA A 214 -2.25 -2.34 -5.45
C ALA A 214 -3.29 -2.99 -4.53
N VAL A 215 -4.49 -2.41 -4.50
CA VAL A 215 -5.68 -2.95 -3.82
C VAL A 215 -6.71 -3.27 -4.88
N SER A 216 -6.78 -4.52 -5.32
CA SER A 216 -7.51 -4.90 -6.53
C SER A 216 -8.66 -5.86 -6.29
N SER A 217 -9.80 -5.56 -6.89
CA SER A 217 -11.00 -6.40 -6.92
C SER A 217 -11.65 -6.62 -5.55
N ASN A 218 -11.97 -7.85 -5.13
CA ASN A 218 -12.72 -8.13 -3.89
C ASN A 218 -11.88 -7.91 -2.63
N VAL A 219 -11.56 -6.66 -2.35
CA VAL A 219 -10.83 -6.23 -1.14
C VAL A 219 -11.67 -5.23 -0.36
N ALA A 220 -11.64 -5.30 0.97
CA ALA A 220 -12.36 -4.39 1.84
C ALA A 220 -11.52 -3.94 3.04
N ASP A 221 -11.81 -2.74 3.51
CA ASP A 221 -11.29 -2.24 4.78
C ASP A 221 -9.75 -2.26 4.89
N VAL A 222 -9.11 -1.47 4.02
CA VAL A 222 -7.66 -1.33 3.95
C VAL A 222 -7.22 0.03 4.47
N ASN A 223 -6.24 0.04 5.37
CA ASN A 223 -5.61 1.26 5.89
C ASN A 223 -4.15 1.30 5.41
N ILE A 224 -3.79 2.31 4.62
CA ILE A 224 -2.44 2.57 4.11
C ILE A 224 -1.97 3.85 4.77
N VAL A 225 -1.11 3.73 5.80
CA VAL A 225 -0.86 4.82 6.74
C VAL A 225 0.63 5.06 6.92
N GLY A 226 1.07 6.30 6.70
CA GLY A 226 2.44 6.74 7.00
C GLY A 226 3.53 6.02 6.22
N ASN A 227 3.25 5.50 5.03
CA ASN A 227 4.25 4.88 4.17
C ASN A 227 5.02 5.93 3.37
N THR A 228 6.25 5.62 3.02
CA THR A 228 7.09 6.42 2.12
C THR A 228 7.28 5.65 0.82
N LEU A 229 6.94 6.27 -0.31
CA LEU A 229 7.12 5.70 -1.64
C LEU A 229 7.96 6.68 -2.47
N ASP A 230 9.08 6.21 -3.00
CA ASP A 230 9.97 7.02 -3.84
C ASP A 230 10.41 6.26 -5.08
N ASP A 231 10.50 6.96 -6.20
CA ASP A 231 10.94 6.38 -7.48
C ASP A 231 10.14 5.11 -7.84
N THR A 232 8.82 5.26 -7.93
CA THR A 232 7.90 4.19 -8.35
C THR A 232 7.37 4.42 -9.75
N GLY A 233 7.28 3.35 -10.53
CA GLY A 233 6.68 3.39 -11.86
C GLY A 233 5.16 3.50 -11.78
N ASN A 234 4.53 4.01 -12.83
CA ASN A 234 3.10 4.12 -13.08
C ASN A 234 2.32 4.84 -11.96
N ILE A 235 1.83 4.11 -10.97
CA ILE A 235 1.01 4.61 -9.86
C ILE A 235 1.61 4.11 -8.54
N ALA A 236 1.72 4.97 -7.54
CA ALA A 236 2.25 4.58 -6.24
C ALA A 236 1.22 3.78 -5.42
N ILE A 237 -0.03 4.25 -5.34
CA ILE A 237 -1.11 3.58 -4.59
C ILE A 237 -2.39 3.57 -5.42
N CYS A 238 -2.97 2.40 -5.68
CA CYS A 238 -4.21 2.26 -6.43
C CYS A 238 -5.23 1.35 -5.74
N PHE A 239 -6.50 1.74 -5.85
CA PHE A 239 -7.67 0.91 -5.56
C PHE A 239 -8.39 0.65 -6.89
N SER A 240 -8.30 -0.57 -7.44
CA SER A 240 -8.77 -0.90 -8.79
C SER A 240 -9.87 -1.96 -8.80
N GLY A 241 -10.96 -1.66 -9.47
CA GLY A 241 -12.13 -2.53 -9.60
C GLY A 241 -12.61 -2.68 -11.04
N ASN A 242 -13.48 -3.67 -11.27
CA ASN A 242 -14.12 -3.95 -12.56
C ASN A 242 -13.20 -4.55 -13.64
N TYR A 243 -12.07 -5.11 -13.25
CA TYR A 243 -11.12 -5.74 -14.18
C TYR A 243 -11.44 -7.21 -14.48
N GLY A 244 -12.54 -7.75 -13.94
CA GLY A 244 -12.95 -9.13 -14.17
C GLY A 244 -12.16 -10.17 -13.37
N ASN A 245 -11.37 -9.76 -12.40
CA ASN A 245 -10.56 -10.64 -11.56
C ASN A 245 -11.41 -11.45 -10.56
N SER A 246 -12.59 -10.95 -10.19
CA SER A 246 -13.53 -11.62 -9.31
C SER A 246 -14.96 -11.56 -9.87
N PRO A 247 -15.94 -12.30 -9.28
CA PRO A 247 -17.33 -12.19 -9.72
C PRO A 247 -17.82 -10.74 -9.68
N SER A 248 -18.47 -10.29 -10.74
CA SER A 248 -18.87 -8.89 -10.97
C SER A 248 -19.61 -8.22 -9.80
N SER A 249 -20.28 -8.99 -8.95
CA SER A 249 -20.97 -8.46 -7.76
C SER A 249 -20.03 -8.02 -6.64
N VAL A 250 -18.75 -8.38 -6.69
CA VAL A 250 -17.73 -8.08 -5.68
C VAL A 250 -16.40 -7.64 -6.29
N ASP A 251 -16.36 -7.39 -7.60
CA ASP A 251 -15.15 -7.03 -8.34
C ASP A 251 -14.81 -5.55 -8.17
N TYR A 252 -14.71 -5.10 -6.92
CA TYR A 252 -14.30 -3.74 -6.59
C TYR A 252 -13.79 -3.64 -5.15
N PRO A 253 -12.80 -2.79 -4.90
CA PRO A 253 -12.38 -2.45 -3.53
C PRO A 253 -13.42 -1.56 -2.85
N ARG A 254 -13.51 -1.65 -1.53
CA ARG A 254 -14.46 -0.86 -0.73
C ARG A 254 -13.97 -0.65 0.70
N GLY A 255 -14.13 0.57 1.18
CA GLY A 255 -13.66 0.93 2.52
C GLY A 255 -12.13 1.04 2.55
N GLY A 256 -11.59 2.22 2.27
CA GLY A 256 -10.16 2.49 2.30
C GLY A 256 -9.84 3.76 3.07
N LEU A 257 -8.68 3.77 3.74
CA LEU A 257 -8.05 4.96 4.27
C LEU A 257 -6.61 5.01 3.76
N VAL A 258 -6.26 6.06 3.03
CA VAL A 258 -4.88 6.37 2.63
C VAL A 258 -4.49 7.66 3.35
N TYR A 259 -3.71 7.53 4.42
CA TYR A 259 -3.48 8.62 5.36
C TYR A 259 -2.00 8.89 5.61
N GLY A 260 -1.61 10.15 5.43
CA GLY A 260 -0.28 10.63 5.82
C GLY A 260 0.88 9.94 5.12
N ASN A 261 0.70 9.42 3.91
CA ASN A 261 1.79 8.85 3.13
C ASN A 261 2.57 9.95 2.42
N THR A 262 3.86 9.71 2.22
CA THR A 262 4.74 10.56 1.42
C THR A 262 5.08 9.83 0.12
N ILE A 263 4.78 10.45 -1.02
CA ILE A 263 5.01 9.91 -2.34
C ILE A 263 5.83 10.90 -3.14
N THR A 264 6.96 10.45 -3.67
CA THR A 264 7.86 11.27 -4.48
C THR A 264 8.28 10.51 -5.74
N ASN A 265 8.51 11.25 -6.82
CA ASN A 265 9.08 10.71 -8.06
C ASN A 265 8.30 9.52 -8.65
N CYS A 266 6.97 9.60 -8.65
CA CYS A 266 6.11 8.58 -9.26
C CYS A 266 5.80 8.97 -10.71
N HIS A 267 6.30 8.19 -11.67
CA HIS A 267 6.19 8.51 -13.09
C HIS A 267 5.77 7.31 -13.93
N CYS A 268 4.74 7.51 -14.76
CA CYS A 268 4.30 6.52 -15.73
C CYS A 268 5.18 6.55 -16.97
N VAL A 269 5.68 5.39 -17.40
CA VAL A 269 6.51 5.28 -18.61
C VAL A 269 5.69 5.25 -19.92
N TYR A 270 4.36 5.22 -19.82
CA TYR A 270 3.44 5.08 -20.96
C TYR A 270 2.65 6.35 -21.25
N ASP A 271 2.19 7.01 -20.20
CA ASP A 271 1.31 8.18 -20.24
C ASP A 271 1.52 9.01 -18.97
N THR A 272 0.59 9.87 -18.62
CA THR A 272 0.57 10.58 -17.34
C THR A 272 -0.33 9.83 -16.36
N GLY A 273 0.25 9.25 -15.31
CA GLY A 273 -0.47 8.58 -14.23
C GLY A 273 -0.60 9.48 -13.01
N PHE A 274 -1.65 9.32 -12.22
CA PHE A 274 -1.74 9.98 -10.91
C PHE A 274 -1.10 9.10 -9.84
N ALA A 275 -0.32 9.71 -8.94
CA ALA A 275 0.41 8.98 -7.91
C ALA A 275 -0.50 8.17 -6.98
N ILE A 276 -1.71 8.64 -6.71
CA ILE A 276 -2.75 7.91 -5.98
C ILE A 276 -4.01 7.84 -6.84
N TYR A 277 -4.59 6.67 -6.98
CA TYR A 277 -5.72 6.44 -7.87
C TYR A 277 -6.84 5.61 -7.24
N ALA A 278 -8.07 6.11 -7.38
CA ALA A 278 -9.31 5.39 -7.06
C ALA A 278 -10.03 5.05 -8.36
N ASP A 279 -10.07 3.79 -8.76
CA ASP A 279 -10.67 3.30 -10.00
C ASP A 279 -11.72 2.21 -9.71
N GLY A 280 -12.98 2.47 -10.03
CA GLY A 280 -14.05 1.49 -9.80
C GLY A 280 -14.22 1.10 -8.33
N THR A 281 -13.92 1.96 -7.40
CA THR A 281 -13.88 1.70 -5.94
C THR A 281 -14.86 2.58 -5.15
N GLN A 282 -15.16 2.20 -3.91
CA GLN A 282 -16.15 2.91 -3.09
C GLN A 282 -15.69 3.13 -1.65
N ASN A 283 -16.08 4.29 -1.08
CA ASN A 283 -15.85 4.64 0.32
C ASN A 283 -14.35 4.67 0.68
N VAL A 284 -13.55 5.41 -0.10
CA VAL A 284 -12.11 5.58 0.14
C VAL A 284 -11.80 7.04 0.49
N ASP A 285 -11.03 7.22 1.55
CA ASP A 285 -10.58 8.53 2.01
C ASP A 285 -9.06 8.66 1.77
N PHE A 286 -8.66 9.72 1.06
CA PHE A 286 -7.28 10.14 0.83
C PHE A 286 -7.02 11.41 1.62
N ILE A 287 -6.38 11.29 2.80
CA ILE A 287 -6.29 12.41 3.75
C ILE A 287 -4.83 12.66 4.14
N GLY A 288 -4.40 13.91 4.12
CA GLY A 288 -3.13 14.36 4.67
C GLY A 288 -1.89 13.77 4.00
N ASN A 289 -2.00 13.26 2.77
CA ASN A 289 -0.85 12.73 2.03
C ASN A 289 -0.02 13.86 1.43
N THR A 290 1.27 13.61 1.27
CA THR A 290 2.19 14.48 0.54
C THR A 290 2.56 13.80 -0.77
N VAL A 291 2.28 14.45 -1.90
CA VAL A 291 2.68 14.00 -3.24
C VAL A 291 3.55 15.07 -3.88
N LYS A 292 4.73 14.68 -4.35
CA LYS A 292 5.69 15.62 -4.91
C LYS A 292 6.43 15.04 -6.11
N ASN A 293 6.60 15.87 -7.15
CA ASN A 293 7.34 15.52 -8.36
C ASN A 293 6.82 14.23 -9.01
N CYS A 294 5.52 14.22 -9.30
CA CYS A 294 4.81 13.11 -9.94
C CYS A 294 4.10 13.58 -11.21
N ASP A 295 3.67 12.65 -12.04
CA ASP A 295 2.90 13.02 -13.25
C ASP A 295 1.57 13.66 -12.87
N GLY A 296 0.82 13.08 -11.94
CA GLY A 296 -0.37 13.67 -11.32
C GLY A 296 -0.41 13.43 -9.81
N GLY A 297 -1.27 14.15 -9.10
CA GLY A 297 -1.44 14.01 -7.66
C GLY A 297 -2.37 12.85 -7.28
N ILE A 298 -3.66 13.13 -7.08
CA ILE A 298 -4.68 12.14 -6.67
C ILE A 298 -5.82 12.13 -7.67
N GLU A 299 -6.22 10.95 -8.13
CA GLU A 299 -7.35 10.79 -9.07
C GLU A 299 -8.47 9.92 -8.50
N ALA A 300 -9.71 10.31 -8.82
CA ALA A 300 -10.90 9.49 -8.71
C ALA A 300 -11.47 9.28 -10.11
N GLY A 301 -11.15 8.16 -10.73
CA GLY A 301 -11.55 7.75 -12.07
C GLY A 301 -12.38 6.47 -12.09
N ALA A 302 -12.73 5.99 -13.28
CA ALA A 302 -13.40 4.71 -13.48
C ALA A 302 -13.17 4.23 -14.92
N GLU A 303 -12.12 3.45 -15.14
CA GLU A 303 -11.73 3.01 -16.49
C GLU A 303 -12.72 2.01 -17.08
N HIS A 304 -13.26 1.12 -16.26
CA HIS A 304 -14.15 0.06 -16.70
C HIS A 304 -15.59 0.25 -16.21
N GLY A 305 -16.55 -0.21 -17.04
CA GLY A 305 -17.96 -0.28 -16.66
C GLY A 305 -18.18 -1.34 -15.58
N GLY A 306 -19.07 -1.03 -14.62
CA GLY A 306 -19.38 -1.91 -13.50
C GLY A 306 -19.71 -1.10 -12.25
N HIS A 307 -19.01 -1.33 -11.15
CA HIS A 307 -19.16 -0.54 -9.92
C HIS A 307 -18.62 0.88 -10.15
N SER A 308 -19.41 1.89 -9.77
CA SER A 308 -18.98 3.28 -9.87
C SER A 308 -17.93 3.60 -8.81
N THR A 309 -16.96 4.43 -9.16
CA THR A 309 -16.13 5.11 -8.15
C THR A 309 -17.00 6.12 -7.42
N SER A 310 -17.20 5.93 -6.11
CA SER A 310 -18.13 6.75 -5.34
C SER A 310 -17.79 6.86 -3.86
N ASN A 311 -18.28 7.96 -3.25
CA ASN A 311 -17.98 8.32 -1.86
C ASN A 311 -16.46 8.39 -1.63
N ILE A 312 -15.80 9.21 -2.44
CA ILE A 312 -14.37 9.45 -2.35
C ILE A 312 -14.14 10.80 -1.66
N LEU A 313 -13.30 10.80 -0.64
CA LEU A 313 -12.84 12.01 0.02
C LEU A 313 -11.35 12.24 -0.31
N ILE A 314 -11.03 13.41 -0.85
CA ILE A 314 -9.67 13.88 -1.09
C ILE A 314 -9.47 15.14 -0.26
N ALA A 315 -8.86 14.99 0.94
CA ALA A 315 -8.84 16.07 1.92
C ALA A 315 -7.44 16.35 2.50
N ASP A 316 -7.16 17.62 2.71
CA ASP A 316 -5.99 18.10 3.45
C ASP A 316 -4.63 17.57 2.93
N ASN A 317 -4.55 17.19 1.66
CA ASN A 317 -3.32 16.72 1.05
C ASN A 317 -2.44 17.89 0.61
N LEU A 318 -1.12 17.67 0.58
CA LEU A 318 -0.15 18.56 -0.01
C LEU A 318 0.33 17.98 -1.34
N LEU A 319 -0.01 18.65 -2.46
CA LEU A 319 0.24 18.17 -3.82
C LEU A 319 1.11 19.19 -4.54
N THR A 320 2.37 18.85 -4.79
CA THR A 320 3.37 19.77 -5.35
C THR A 320 4.08 19.16 -6.55
N ASP A 321 4.43 20.00 -7.51
CA ASP A 321 5.19 19.56 -8.68
C ASP A 321 4.52 18.37 -9.41
N CYS A 322 3.18 18.45 -9.60
CA CYS A 322 2.39 17.46 -10.32
C CYS A 322 2.07 17.98 -11.73
N ALA A 323 2.58 17.30 -12.74
CA ALA A 323 2.60 17.80 -14.12
C ALA A 323 1.18 17.94 -14.73
N GLU A 324 0.34 16.91 -14.59
CA GLU A 324 -1.01 16.87 -15.17
C GLU A 324 -2.00 17.72 -14.35
N ALA A 325 -2.15 17.40 -13.07
CA ALA A 325 -2.95 18.16 -12.10
C ALA A 325 -2.66 17.73 -10.67
N ALA A 326 -3.08 18.54 -9.70
CA ALA A 326 -3.11 18.11 -8.31
C ALA A 326 -4.18 17.03 -8.08
N VAL A 327 -5.39 17.24 -8.63
CA VAL A 327 -6.51 16.30 -8.49
C VAL A 327 -7.19 16.08 -9.84
N GLY A 328 -7.43 14.81 -10.18
CA GLY A 328 -8.25 14.37 -11.29
C GLY A 328 -9.59 13.81 -10.81
N VAL A 329 -10.72 14.14 -11.45
CA VAL A 329 -12.02 13.56 -11.12
C VAL A 329 -12.81 13.29 -12.38
N GLY A 330 -13.13 12.02 -12.62
CA GLY A 330 -13.93 11.63 -13.77
C GLY A 330 -13.21 10.59 -14.62
N THR A 331 -13.71 10.38 -15.83
CA THR A 331 -13.27 9.29 -16.70
C THR A 331 -13.06 9.78 -18.12
N PRO A 332 -11.88 10.32 -18.45
CA PRO A 332 -11.61 10.71 -19.82
C PRO A 332 -11.57 9.44 -20.70
N GLY A 333 -12.62 9.25 -21.52
CA GLY A 333 -12.69 8.12 -22.46
C GLY A 333 -12.97 6.75 -21.84
N GLY A 334 -13.19 6.65 -20.54
CA GLY A 334 -13.49 5.41 -19.85
C GLY A 334 -14.94 4.95 -19.93
N GLY A 335 -15.19 3.68 -19.60
CA GLY A 335 -16.53 3.06 -19.63
C GLY A 335 -17.29 3.13 -18.30
N GLY A 336 -16.67 3.59 -17.23
CA GLY A 336 -17.22 3.61 -15.88
C GLY A 336 -17.86 4.96 -15.50
N HIS A 337 -18.27 5.06 -14.24
CA HIS A 337 -18.91 6.25 -13.69
C HIS A 337 -18.24 6.69 -12.38
N VAL A 338 -18.04 8.00 -12.25
CA VAL A 338 -17.54 8.63 -11.03
C VAL A 338 -18.62 9.51 -10.43
N ASN A 339 -18.88 9.37 -9.15
CA ASN A 339 -19.94 10.09 -8.45
C ASN A 339 -19.59 10.30 -6.96
N SER A 340 -20.15 11.37 -6.36
CA SER A 340 -19.98 11.65 -4.93
C SER A 340 -18.50 11.76 -4.50
N VAL A 341 -17.78 12.69 -5.13
CA VAL A 341 -16.39 13.00 -4.79
C VAL A 341 -16.33 14.34 -4.06
N THR A 342 -15.65 14.38 -2.94
CA THR A 342 -15.39 15.58 -2.15
C THR A 342 -13.89 15.90 -2.17
N VAL A 343 -13.54 17.11 -2.63
CA VAL A 343 -12.17 17.62 -2.69
C VAL A 343 -12.08 18.86 -1.79
N THR A 344 -11.43 18.74 -0.63
CA THR A 344 -11.49 19.82 0.37
C THR A 344 -10.18 20.01 1.14
N GLY A 345 -9.84 21.26 1.46
CA GLY A 345 -8.69 21.58 2.32
C GLY A 345 -7.32 21.27 1.72
N ASN A 346 -7.24 20.82 0.47
CA ASN A 346 -5.96 20.47 -0.15
C ASN A 346 -5.15 21.72 -0.49
N ARG A 347 -3.83 21.57 -0.43
CA ARG A 347 -2.89 22.63 -0.77
C ARG A 347 -2.08 22.23 -2.00
N TYR A 348 -1.97 23.15 -2.94
CA TYR A 348 -1.34 22.92 -4.23
C TYR A 348 -0.19 23.88 -4.47
N ARG A 349 0.86 23.41 -5.13
CA ARG A 349 1.95 24.24 -5.59
C ARG A 349 2.54 23.68 -6.87
N HIS A 350 2.75 24.52 -7.88
CA HIS A 350 3.35 24.16 -9.15
C HIS A 350 2.74 22.88 -9.72
N VAL A 351 1.47 22.97 -10.12
CA VAL A 351 0.69 21.84 -10.65
C VAL A 351 0.03 22.21 -11.97
N GLY A 352 -0.28 21.22 -12.81
CA GLY A 352 -1.14 21.35 -13.98
C GLY A 352 -0.47 21.98 -15.19
N TRP A 353 0.84 22.05 -15.30
CA TRP A 353 1.49 22.70 -16.45
C TRP A 353 1.28 21.97 -17.77
N LEU A 354 0.96 20.68 -17.79
CA LEU A 354 0.56 19.94 -18.98
C LEU A 354 -0.91 20.16 -19.34
N SER A 355 -1.76 20.54 -18.38
CA SER A 355 -3.20 20.75 -18.56
C SER A 355 -3.63 22.23 -18.55
N GLY A 356 -2.70 23.12 -18.84
CA GLY A 356 -2.99 24.56 -18.93
C GLY A 356 -3.14 25.26 -17.58
N GLY A 357 -2.56 24.73 -16.50
CA GLY A 357 -2.54 25.30 -15.16
C GLY A 357 -3.71 24.85 -14.27
N ALA A 358 -4.41 23.79 -14.64
CA ALA A 358 -5.51 23.27 -13.85
C ALA A 358 -5.02 22.59 -12.57
N SER A 359 -5.48 23.04 -11.40
CA SER A 359 -5.24 22.32 -10.14
C SER A 359 -6.17 21.12 -9.98
N ILE A 360 -7.41 21.25 -10.48
CA ILE A 360 -8.41 20.18 -10.47
C ILE A 360 -8.95 19.97 -11.89
N LEU A 361 -8.75 18.79 -12.45
CA LEU A 361 -9.33 18.37 -13.71
C LEU A 361 -10.65 17.63 -13.47
N ARG A 362 -11.66 17.89 -14.31
CA ARG A 362 -12.96 17.22 -14.23
C ARG A 362 -13.37 16.67 -15.59
N PHE A 363 -13.65 15.37 -15.62
CA PHE A 363 -13.98 14.63 -16.84
C PHE A 363 -15.35 13.95 -16.71
N GLY A 364 -16.44 14.72 -16.76
CA GLY A 364 -17.79 14.13 -16.80
C GLY A 364 -18.27 13.44 -15.52
N ALA A 365 -17.66 13.73 -14.37
CA ALA A 365 -18.08 13.17 -13.08
C ALA A 365 -19.38 13.80 -12.56
N GLY A 366 -20.24 12.99 -11.91
CA GLY A 366 -21.42 13.45 -11.19
C GLY A 366 -21.10 13.82 -9.73
N ASN A 367 -21.85 14.79 -9.17
CA ASN A 367 -21.81 15.19 -7.76
C ASN A 367 -20.38 15.39 -7.18
N VAL A 368 -19.61 16.28 -7.75
CA VAL A 368 -18.30 16.67 -7.25
C VAL A 368 -18.41 17.97 -6.47
N SER A 369 -18.07 17.94 -5.19
CA SER A 369 -17.94 19.12 -4.34
C SER A 369 -16.46 19.51 -4.15
N SER A 370 -16.17 20.80 -4.18
CA SER A 370 -14.82 21.32 -3.96
C SER A 370 -14.87 22.55 -3.09
N SER A 371 -14.11 22.59 -1.99
CA SER A 371 -14.09 23.70 -1.05
C SER A 371 -12.79 23.77 -0.25
N GLY A 372 -12.41 24.97 0.20
CA GLY A 372 -11.29 25.18 1.11
C GLY A 372 -9.91 24.80 0.56
N ASN A 373 -9.80 24.45 -0.72
CA ASN A 373 -8.52 24.19 -1.36
C ASN A 373 -7.76 25.51 -1.63
N SER A 374 -6.45 25.49 -1.53
CA SER A 374 -5.63 26.68 -1.69
C SER A 374 -4.36 26.43 -2.50
N TYR A 375 -3.92 27.47 -3.21
CA TYR A 375 -2.63 27.48 -3.89
C TYR A 375 -1.58 28.10 -2.97
N ILE A 376 -0.41 27.49 -2.86
CA ILE A 376 0.70 27.98 -2.05
C ILE A 376 1.64 28.77 -2.95
N GLU A 377 1.84 30.06 -2.64
CA GLU A 377 2.68 30.95 -3.45
C GLU A 377 4.15 30.95 -2.98
N ASN A 378 4.41 30.73 -1.69
CA ASN A 378 5.74 30.81 -1.08
C ASN A 378 6.13 29.55 -0.33
N ASP A 379 7.44 29.27 -0.29
CA ASP A 379 8.00 28.12 0.42
C ASP A 379 7.77 28.17 1.94
N GLU A 380 7.68 29.36 2.53
CA GLU A 380 7.44 29.57 3.96
C GLU A 380 6.04 29.12 4.41
N ASP A 381 5.09 29.00 3.47
CA ASP A 381 3.74 28.52 3.74
C ASP A 381 3.63 26.98 3.63
N MET A 382 4.72 26.30 3.31
CA MET A 382 4.81 24.84 3.27
C MET A 382 5.15 24.26 4.65
N ASP A 383 4.33 24.54 5.67
CA ASP A 383 4.34 23.71 6.87
C ASP A 383 3.92 22.27 6.48
N LEU A 384 4.90 21.50 6.05
CA LEU A 384 4.76 20.06 5.93
C LEU A 384 4.40 19.52 7.30
N PRO A 385 3.41 18.65 7.43
CA PRO A 385 3.47 17.70 8.52
C PRO A 385 4.76 16.91 8.27
N VAL A 386 5.81 17.28 8.99
CA VAL A 386 7.06 16.53 8.99
C VAL A 386 6.72 15.21 9.64
N PHE A 387 6.36 14.22 8.83
CA PHE A 387 6.71 12.87 9.20
C PHE A 387 8.24 12.90 9.19
N GLU A 388 8.87 12.88 10.35
CA GLU A 388 10.31 12.69 10.42
C GLU A 388 10.56 11.43 9.58
N THR A 389 11.18 11.61 8.43
CA THR A 389 11.74 10.50 7.66
C THR A 389 12.67 9.82 8.63
N PHE A 390 12.31 8.64 9.09
CA PHE A 390 13.20 7.81 9.86
C PHE A 390 14.30 7.39 8.89
N GLU A 391 15.38 8.17 8.84
CA GLU A 391 16.63 7.68 8.29
C GLU A 391 16.94 6.41 9.07
N ASN A 392 16.87 5.29 8.40
CA ASN A 392 17.36 4.04 8.94
C ASN A 392 18.90 4.13 8.99
N PRO A 393 19.52 4.39 10.14
CA PRO A 393 20.98 4.61 10.23
C PRO A 393 21.77 3.33 9.99
N ALA A 394 21.12 2.20 9.71
CA ALA A 394 21.73 0.92 9.37
C ALA A 394 21.79 0.65 7.86
N LEU A 395 21.25 1.57 7.01
CA LEU A 395 21.24 1.41 5.55
C LEU A 395 22.29 2.30 4.83
N HIS A 396 23.31 2.80 5.56
CA HIS A 396 24.47 3.49 4.96
C HIS A 396 25.75 2.72 5.17
#